data_f58c3bb6dfa66c06b1b6243efada2e58
#
_entry.id   f58c3bb6dfa66c06b1b6243efada2e58
#
_cell.length_a   1.000
_cell.length_b   1.000
_cell.length_c   1.000
_cell.angle_alpha   90.00
_cell.angle_beta   90.00
_cell.angle_gamma   90.00
#
_symmetry.space_group_name_H-M   'P 1'
#
loop_
_entity.id
_entity.type
_entity.pdbx_description
1 polymer ?
#
loop_
_entity_poly.entity_id
_entity_poly.type
_entity_poly.pdbx_seq_one_letter_code
_entity_poly.pdbx_strand_id
1 'polypeptide(L)'
;MQKQKGITLIALIITVVLLLILLGTSLGIVLRGDFFGKARKTAKMTDEKISSEGNTIEKGQNEWEQMEVDLCSHIWGEERTILEPTCTTLGKKAKVCEICGRTIETEIPALGHNYGDWVITKNATCLQNGTKTKTCTVCGATQVETIKASGSHTYGAWVTTTSATCTTNGTRKRTCTSCGTTENQGITKLGHNYVKRTCTRCGDVEALVVGANIDYHEYLSESGGTVSASYTSTKTTRGSTDSSDSNATYSVVNNSGIQWIVLGEENGQIKITTKNIVQPTSGGYTSENFKYLRLEGKKGYANFVDELNKISAVYGKGKYADTTKFSTSGGRSFKMEDLGYGSLTRTASYKYARHSDGKVYRYAANATVDGTSTTGGSYTTFNYMAFDVSTTTEETTSSHTWKSLSTTANSYVTMYQYTYSGSRTLSTEVSKADTHYWLASRYLAYYNSDVNYNARYVYTGGRDYVGNLCNSNIGGGGFRGVRPVVYLKSTAKLSNYSSTNGYTLSY
;
A
#
# COMPACT_ATOMS: atom_id res chain seq x y z
N MET A 1 1.57 -12.05 -36.68
CA MET A 1 2.38 -11.07 -35.89
C MET A 1 3.32 -11.82 -34.99
N GLN A 2 4.60 -11.94 -35.40
CA GLN A 2 5.65 -12.61 -34.62
C GLN A 2 6.12 -11.66 -33.50
N LYS A 3 6.02 -12.10 -32.27
CA LYS A 3 6.63 -11.41 -31.12
C LYS A 3 8.16 -11.58 -31.19
N GLN A 4 8.89 -10.52 -31.48
CA GLN A 4 10.34 -10.47 -31.22
C GLN A 4 10.56 -10.58 -29.71
N LYS A 5 11.22 -11.65 -29.31
CA LYS A 5 11.74 -11.79 -27.94
C LYS A 5 13.00 -10.94 -27.84
N GLY A 6 12.93 -9.83 -27.13
CA GLY A 6 14.10 -9.03 -26.80
C GLY A 6 15.09 -9.86 -25.97
N ILE A 7 16.35 -9.81 -26.39
CA ILE A 7 17.47 -10.37 -25.62
C ILE A 7 17.52 -9.64 -24.29
N THR A 8 17.47 -10.37 -23.20
CA THR A 8 17.52 -9.75 -21.87
C THR A 8 18.88 -9.10 -21.65
N LEU A 9 18.91 -7.97 -20.96
CA LEU A 9 20.13 -7.23 -20.62
C LEU A 9 21.22 -8.14 -20.02
N ILE A 10 20.81 -9.16 -19.28
CA ILE A 10 21.69 -10.17 -18.69
C ILE A 10 22.42 -11.01 -19.78
N ALA A 11 21.71 -11.41 -20.84
CA ALA A 11 22.32 -12.17 -21.93
C ALA A 11 23.34 -11.31 -22.69
N LEU A 12 23.08 -10.02 -22.84
CA LEU A 12 24.04 -9.08 -23.47
C LEU A 12 25.30 -8.90 -22.61
N ILE A 13 25.16 -8.76 -21.30
CA ILE A 13 26.28 -8.63 -20.37
C ILE A 13 27.14 -9.89 -20.38
N ILE A 14 26.54 -11.06 -20.36
CA ILE A 14 27.27 -12.36 -20.40
C ILE A 14 28.06 -12.49 -21.70
N THR A 15 27.49 -12.11 -22.85
CA THR A 15 28.20 -12.20 -24.14
C THR A 15 29.38 -11.21 -24.23
N VAL A 16 29.24 -10.00 -23.68
CA VAL A 16 30.33 -9.03 -23.62
C VAL A 16 31.45 -9.50 -22.71
N VAL A 17 31.14 -10.05 -21.56
CA VAL A 17 32.14 -10.60 -20.61
C VAL A 17 32.89 -11.82 -21.22
N LEU A 18 32.19 -12.69 -21.91
CA LEU A 18 32.82 -13.85 -22.60
C LEU A 18 33.76 -13.39 -23.76
N LEU A 19 33.36 -12.34 -24.50
CA LEU A 19 34.19 -11.76 -25.54
C LEU A 19 35.45 -11.09 -24.99
N LEU A 20 35.38 -10.42 -23.86
CA LEU A 20 36.56 -9.84 -23.19
C LEU A 20 37.51 -10.89 -22.62
N ILE A 21 36.97 -12.02 -22.12
CA ILE A 21 37.81 -13.13 -21.65
C ILE A 21 38.53 -13.79 -22.83
N LEU A 22 37.83 -14.00 -23.96
CA LEU A 22 38.43 -14.60 -25.17
C LEU A 22 39.52 -13.70 -25.80
N LEU A 23 39.33 -12.38 -25.82
CA LEU A 23 40.33 -11.41 -26.27
C LEU A 23 41.55 -11.39 -25.34
N GLY A 24 41.32 -11.45 -24.01
CA GLY A 24 42.41 -11.46 -23.03
C GLY A 24 43.28 -12.73 -23.10
N THR A 25 42.68 -13.89 -23.37
CA THR A 25 43.44 -15.17 -23.51
C THR A 25 44.21 -15.23 -24.82
N SER A 26 43.72 -14.63 -25.92
CA SER A 26 44.41 -14.60 -27.21
C SER A 26 45.65 -13.69 -27.18
N LEU A 27 45.62 -12.56 -26.45
CA LEU A 27 46.78 -11.69 -26.30
C LEU A 27 47.86 -12.28 -25.39
N GLY A 28 47.49 -13.10 -24.41
CA GLY A 28 48.43 -13.76 -23.49
C GLY A 28 49.27 -14.88 -24.15
N ILE A 29 48.78 -15.50 -25.22
CA ILE A 29 49.49 -16.54 -25.94
C ILE A 29 50.55 -16.00 -26.89
N VAL A 30 50.35 -14.80 -27.46
CA VAL A 30 51.34 -14.16 -28.38
C VAL A 30 52.53 -13.61 -27.61
N LEU A 31 52.43 -13.30 -26.32
CA LEU A 31 53.52 -12.72 -25.52
C LEU A 31 54.40 -13.77 -24.81
N ARG A 32 54.11 -15.07 -24.92
CA ARG A 32 54.93 -16.17 -24.33
C ARG A 32 55.70 -17.00 -25.33
N GLY A 33 55.70 -16.63 -26.60
CA GLY A 33 56.49 -17.28 -27.61
C GLY A 33 57.92 -16.74 -27.63
N ASP A 34 58.90 -17.56 -27.16
CA ASP A 34 60.35 -17.30 -27.12
C ASP A 34 60.95 -17.25 -28.55
N PHE A 35 60.44 -16.32 -29.37
CA PHE A 35 60.91 -16.15 -30.77
C PHE A 35 62.15 -15.26 -30.87
N PHE A 36 62.41 -14.41 -29.86
CA PHE A 36 63.56 -13.53 -29.84
C PHE A 36 64.84 -14.15 -29.26
N GLY A 37 64.72 -15.24 -28.52
CA GLY A 37 65.88 -15.96 -27.96
C GLY A 37 66.69 -16.69 -28.98
N LYS A 38 66.08 -17.21 -30.04
CA LYS A 38 66.79 -17.98 -31.10
C LYS A 38 67.51 -17.06 -32.10
N ALA A 39 66.99 -15.86 -32.40
CA ALA A 39 67.63 -14.90 -33.32
C ALA A 39 68.92 -14.29 -32.72
N ARG A 40 69.00 -14.09 -31.41
CA ARG A 40 70.20 -13.57 -30.72
C ARG A 40 71.32 -14.56 -30.61
N LYS A 41 71.05 -15.85 -30.61
CA LYS A 41 72.06 -16.90 -30.51
C LYS A 41 72.82 -17.10 -31.84
N THR A 42 72.16 -16.92 -32.98
CA THR A 42 72.75 -17.05 -34.31
C THR A 42 73.59 -15.82 -34.68
N ALA A 43 73.18 -14.61 -34.26
CA ALA A 43 73.99 -13.37 -34.51
C ALA A 43 75.27 -13.37 -33.69
N LYS A 44 75.29 -13.89 -32.45
CA LYS A 44 76.53 -13.96 -31.65
C LYS A 44 77.59 -14.98 -32.20
N MET A 45 77.17 -16.00 -32.87
CA MET A 45 78.13 -17.01 -33.43
C MET A 45 78.77 -16.58 -34.74
N THR A 46 78.21 -15.58 -35.44
CA THR A 46 78.78 -15.06 -36.68
C THR A 46 79.78 -13.92 -36.38
N ASP A 47 79.55 -13.09 -35.33
CA ASP A 47 80.52 -12.07 -34.91
C ASP A 47 81.81 -12.62 -34.27
N GLU A 48 81.71 -13.76 -33.57
CA GLU A 48 82.89 -14.38 -32.97
C GLU A 48 83.86 -15.01 -34.01
N LYS A 49 83.40 -15.36 -35.23
CA LYS A 49 84.22 -15.95 -36.28
C LYS A 49 84.93 -14.92 -37.16
N ILE A 50 84.39 -13.73 -37.30
CA ILE A 50 85.01 -12.62 -38.08
C ILE A 50 86.07 -11.91 -37.24
N SER A 51 85.97 -11.90 -35.94
CA SER A 51 86.87 -11.17 -35.02
C SER A 51 88.19 -11.95 -34.79
N SER A 52 88.28 -13.24 -35.15
CA SER A 52 89.48 -14.06 -34.86
C SER A 52 90.57 -14.01 -36.00
N GLU A 53 90.20 -13.61 -37.20
CA GLU A 53 91.16 -13.59 -38.31
C GLU A 53 91.77 -12.14 -38.59
N GLY A 54 91.08 -11.06 -38.10
CA GLY A 54 91.58 -9.73 -38.19
C GLY A 54 92.67 -9.34 -37.18
N ASN A 55 92.71 -10.08 -36.05
CA ASN A 55 93.56 -9.65 -34.93
C ASN A 55 95.01 -10.07 -34.97
N THR A 56 95.48 -10.79 -36.04
CA THR A 56 96.83 -11.29 -36.06
C THR A 56 97.85 -10.36 -36.81
N ILE A 57 97.35 -9.46 -37.60
CA ILE A 57 98.22 -8.49 -38.34
C ILE A 57 98.35 -7.16 -37.56
N GLU A 58 97.32 -6.70 -36.85
CA GLU A 58 97.41 -5.50 -36.01
C GLU A 58 98.33 -5.67 -34.76
N LYS A 59 98.50 -6.90 -34.26
CA LYS A 59 99.32 -7.15 -33.09
C LYS A 59 100.85 -6.91 -33.38
N GLY A 60 101.32 -7.20 -34.58
CA GLY A 60 102.72 -7.06 -34.89
C GLY A 60 103.20 -5.56 -35.07
N GLN A 61 102.33 -4.71 -35.51
CA GLN A 61 102.67 -3.25 -35.65
C GLN A 61 102.58 -2.49 -34.33
N ASN A 62 101.64 -2.88 -33.48
CA ASN A 62 101.47 -2.26 -32.18
C ASN A 62 102.55 -2.61 -31.16
N GLU A 63 103.26 -3.73 -31.32
CA GLU A 63 104.37 -4.11 -30.43
C GLU A 63 105.66 -3.33 -30.66
N TRP A 64 105.93 -2.81 -31.90
CA TRP A 64 107.06 -1.99 -32.15
C TRP A 64 106.86 -0.49 -31.69
N GLU A 65 105.65 0.07 -31.91
CA GLU A 65 105.34 1.39 -31.42
C GLU A 65 105.29 1.43 -29.90
N GLN A 66 104.84 0.34 -29.26
CA GLN A 66 104.78 0.21 -27.81
C GLN A 66 106.18 0.16 -27.18
N MET A 67 107.19 -0.39 -27.87
CA MET A 67 108.55 -0.53 -27.36
C MET A 67 109.29 0.83 -27.37
N GLU A 68 109.05 1.71 -28.36
CA GLU A 68 109.68 3.07 -28.38
C GLU A 68 109.09 4.00 -27.33
N VAL A 69 107.79 3.78 -26.98
CA VAL A 69 107.10 4.57 -25.98
C VAL A 69 107.52 4.11 -24.55
N ASP A 70 107.86 2.89 -24.31
CA ASP A 70 108.26 2.36 -23.00
C ASP A 70 109.70 2.78 -22.62
N LEU A 71 110.55 3.27 -23.57
CA LEU A 71 111.85 3.76 -23.27
C LEU A 71 111.87 5.30 -22.98
N CYS A 72 110.77 5.95 -23.10
CA CYS A 72 110.73 7.36 -22.88
C CYS A 72 110.58 7.72 -21.38
N SER A 73 111.52 8.54 -20.90
CA SER A 73 111.41 9.12 -19.56
C SER A 73 110.27 10.22 -19.59
N HIS A 74 109.09 9.80 -19.55
CA HIS A 74 107.94 10.70 -19.80
C HIS A 74 107.96 11.97 -18.98
N ILE A 75 107.98 13.14 -19.68
CA ILE A 75 107.66 14.44 -19.10
C ILE A 75 106.24 14.76 -19.48
N TRP A 76 105.39 14.73 -18.51
CA TRP A 76 103.93 14.91 -18.72
C TRP A 76 103.60 16.39 -18.68
N GLY A 77 102.96 16.87 -19.72
CA GLY A 77 102.40 18.21 -19.75
C GLY A 77 101.23 18.38 -18.82
N GLU A 78 100.66 19.54 -18.80
CA GLU A 78 99.56 19.88 -17.95
C GLU A 78 98.30 18.99 -18.28
N GLU A 79 97.64 18.57 -17.27
CA GLU A 79 96.42 17.84 -17.40
C GLU A 79 95.27 18.70 -17.93
N ARG A 80 94.63 18.29 -19.01
CA ARG A 80 93.52 19.05 -19.61
C ARG A 80 92.26 18.17 -19.68
N THR A 81 91.13 18.70 -19.35
CA THR A 81 89.86 18.02 -19.59
C THR A 81 89.64 17.96 -21.11
N ILE A 82 89.51 16.77 -21.62
CA ILE A 82 89.21 16.46 -23.02
C ILE A 82 87.73 16.12 -23.24
N LEU A 83 87.02 15.68 -22.20
CA LEU A 83 85.62 15.45 -22.20
C LEU A 83 85.09 15.84 -20.87
N GLU A 84 84.19 16.82 -20.85
CA GLU A 84 83.50 17.25 -19.66
C GLU A 84 82.54 16.14 -19.15
N PRO A 85 82.52 15.83 -17.86
CA PRO A 85 81.54 14.91 -17.32
C PRO A 85 80.14 15.49 -17.38
N THR A 86 79.20 14.67 -17.73
CA THR A 86 77.78 15.02 -17.59
C THR A 86 77.20 14.43 -16.32
N CYS A 87 75.92 14.61 -16.08
CA CYS A 87 75.28 13.98 -14.93
C CYS A 87 75.34 12.44 -14.94
N THR A 88 75.44 11.82 -16.11
CA THR A 88 75.36 10.39 -16.29
C THR A 88 76.54 9.73 -16.97
N THR A 89 77.37 10.55 -17.65
CA THR A 89 78.53 10.04 -18.37
C THR A 89 79.83 10.52 -17.74
N LEU A 90 80.78 9.64 -17.70
CA LEU A 90 82.13 9.99 -17.27
C LEU A 90 82.72 10.99 -18.19
N GLY A 91 83.45 11.97 -17.68
CA GLY A 91 84.34 12.83 -18.42
C GLY A 91 85.72 12.19 -18.54
N LYS A 92 86.61 12.86 -19.27
CA LYS A 92 87.98 12.43 -19.41
C LYS A 92 88.87 13.61 -19.32
N LYS A 93 89.97 13.44 -18.68
CA LYS A 93 91.15 14.36 -18.76
C LYS A 93 92.37 13.59 -19.25
N ALA A 94 93.18 14.26 -19.90
CA ALA A 94 94.41 13.68 -20.53
C ALA A 94 95.66 14.53 -20.26
N LYS A 95 96.77 13.80 -20.11
CA LYS A 95 98.08 14.34 -20.10
C LYS A 95 98.81 13.82 -21.33
N VAL A 96 99.52 14.64 -22.00
CA VAL A 96 100.34 14.27 -23.19
C VAL A 96 101.79 14.37 -22.79
N CYS A 97 102.57 13.35 -23.10
CA CYS A 97 103.99 13.41 -22.91
C CYS A 97 104.57 14.34 -23.94
N GLU A 98 105.35 15.31 -23.49
CA GLU A 98 105.98 16.34 -24.33
C GLU A 98 107.13 15.80 -25.23
N ILE A 99 107.65 14.60 -24.86
CA ILE A 99 108.75 13.96 -25.57
C ILE A 99 108.24 12.99 -26.64
N CYS A 100 107.31 12.06 -26.29
CA CYS A 100 106.87 10.97 -27.17
C CYS A 100 105.43 11.13 -27.63
N GLY A 101 104.67 12.12 -27.20
CA GLY A 101 103.29 12.31 -27.56
C GLY A 101 102.30 11.33 -26.95
N ARG A 102 102.72 10.36 -26.09
CA ARG A 102 101.85 9.40 -25.44
C ARG A 102 100.86 10.15 -24.60
N THR A 103 99.61 9.73 -24.65
CA THR A 103 98.50 10.31 -23.90
C THR A 103 98.10 9.36 -22.83
N ILE A 104 97.98 9.83 -21.61
CA ILE A 104 97.29 9.09 -20.51
C ILE A 104 95.97 9.76 -20.27
N GLU A 105 94.88 8.98 -20.40
CA GLU A 105 93.53 9.41 -20.07
C GLU A 105 93.16 8.95 -18.67
N THR A 106 92.52 9.85 -17.94
CA THR A 106 91.97 9.58 -16.64
C THR A 106 90.47 9.92 -16.63
N GLU A 107 89.68 9.07 -16.13
CA GLU A 107 88.22 9.28 -16.05
C GLU A 107 87.93 10.35 -15.00
N ILE A 108 86.99 11.24 -15.35
CA ILE A 108 86.34 12.15 -14.42
C ILE A 108 85.00 11.53 -14.09
N PRO A 109 84.72 11.27 -12.81
CA PRO A 109 83.42 10.72 -12.44
C PRO A 109 82.23 11.53 -12.96
N ALA A 110 81.17 10.90 -13.36
CA ALA A 110 79.89 11.54 -13.69
C ALA A 110 79.44 12.43 -12.54
N LEU A 111 78.91 13.57 -12.85
CA LEU A 111 78.53 14.57 -11.86
C LEU A 111 77.37 14.11 -10.95
N GLY A 112 76.65 13.06 -11.42
CA GLY A 112 75.37 12.72 -10.80
C GLY A 112 74.28 13.76 -11.08
N HIS A 113 73.11 13.42 -10.68
CA HIS A 113 72.00 14.40 -10.81
C HIS A 113 71.92 15.25 -9.56
N ASN A 114 71.90 16.56 -9.74
CA ASN A 114 71.60 17.51 -8.70
C ASN A 114 70.10 17.90 -8.85
N TYR A 115 69.23 17.18 -8.18
CA TYR A 115 67.82 17.46 -8.24
C TYR A 115 67.44 18.61 -7.31
N GLY A 116 66.63 19.53 -7.84
CA GLY A 116 65.97 20.54 -7.04
C GLY A 116 64.83 19.96 -6.18
N ASP A 117 64.05 20.82 -5.57
CA ASP A 117 62.94 20.46 -4.73
C ASP A 117 61.80 19.75 -5.49
N TRP A 118 61.03 18.96 -4.76
CA TRP A 118 59.82 18.36 -5.30
C TRP A 118 58.75 19.39 -5.55
N VAL A 119 58.25 19.47 -6.78
CA VAL A 119 57.12 20.31 -7.19
C VAL A 119 55.93 19.40 -7.46
N ILE A 120 54.80 19.69 -6.82
CA ILE A 120 53.56 18.98 -7.11
C ILE A 120 53.08 19.36 -8.49
N THR A 121 53.09 18.40 -9.41
CA THR A 121 52.64 18.58 -10.81
C THR A 121 51.18 18.20 -11.00
N LYS A 122 50.67 17.33 -10.13
CA LYS A 122 49.27 16.96 -10.07
C LYS A 122 48.90 16.69 -8.61
N ASN A 123 47.88 17.36 -8.12
CA ASN A 123 47.38 17.07 -6.77
C ASN A 123 46.71 15.68 -6.72
N ALA A 124 46.95 14.93 -5.66
CA ALA A 124 46.18 13.75 -5.38
C ALA A 124 44.76 14.11 -4.94
N THR A 125 43.80 13.32 -5.35
CA THR A 125 42.41 13.41 -4.86
C THR A 125 42.07 12.18 -4.01
N CYS A 126 40.84 12.06 -3.58
CA CYS A 126 40.36 10.87 -2.84
C CYS A 126 40.49 9.59 -3.67
N LEU A 127 40.30 9.68 -4.99
CA LEU A 127 40.23 8.53 -5.91
C LEU A 127 41.40 8.44 -6.89
N GLN A 128 42.12 9.55 -7.14
CA GLN A 128 43.16 9.58 -8.12
C GLN A 128 44.49 9.97 -7.49
N ASN A 129 45.51 9.23 -7.87
CA ASN A 129 46.88 9.55 -7.49
C ASN A 129 47.29 10.90 -8.09
N GLY A 130 48.02 11.67 -7.33
CA GLY A 130 48.74 12.81 -7.76
C GLY A 130 50.15 12.46 -8.20
N THR A 131 50.91 13.45 -8.66
CA THR A 131 52.31 13.34 -9.03
C THR A 131 53.10 14.54 -8.54
N LYS A 132 54.29 14.31 -8.05
CA LYS A 132 55.31 15.32 -7.81
C LYS A 132 56.53 15.02 -8.66
N THR A 133 57.20 16.04 -9.12
CA THR A 133 58.34 15.95 -10.01
C THR A 133 59.44 16.81 -9.47
N LYS A 134 60.67 16.29 -9.48
CA LYS A 134 61.87 17.13 -9.29
C LYS A 134 62.72 17.06 -10.54
N THR A 135 63.40 18.15 -10.87
CA THR A 135 64.18 18.31 -12.07
C THR A 135 65.63 18.54 -11.71
N CYS A 136 66.52 17.83 -12.38
CA CYS A 136 67.95 18.08 -12.25
C CYS A 136 68.31 19.49 -12.79
N THR A 137 68.93 20.28 -11.95
CA THR A 137 69.31 21.69 -12.27
C THR A 137 70.39 21.77 -13.33
N VAL A 138 71.09 20.67 -13.59
CA VAL A 138 72.23 20.63 -14.55
C VAL A 138 71.81 20.14 -15.93
N CYS A 139 71.04 19.06 -16.01
CA CYS A 139 70.70 18.38 -17.27
C CYS A 139 69.19 18.37 -17.59
N GLY A 140 68.36 18.87 -16.72
CA GLY A 140 66.91 18.88 -16.95
C GLY A 140 66.18 17.52 -16.75
N ALA A 141 66.93 16.43 -16.41
CA ALA A 141 66.33 15.13 -16.18
C ALA A 141 65.31 15.21 -15.03
N THR A 142 64.19 14.58 -15.21
CA THR A 142 63.10 14.60 -14.22
C THR A 142 62.94 13.27 -13.49
N GLN A 143 62.67 13.32 -12.22
CA GLN A 143 62.22 12.20 -11.44
C GLN A 143 60.79 12.44 -10.97
N VAL A 144 59.92 11.46 -11.23
CA VAL A 144 58.51 11.56 -10.89
C VAL A 144 58.18 10.57 -9.75
N GLU A 145 57.46 11.05 -8.77
CA GLU A 145 56.95 10.21 -7.68
C GLU A 145 55.45 10.37 -7.57
N THR A 146 54.78 9.26 -7.33
CA THR A 146 53.34 9.22 -7.18
C THR A 146 52.94 9.64 -5.76
N ILE A 147 52.04 10.61 -5.64
CA ILE A 147 51.33 10.93 -4.41
C ILE A 147 50.08 10.03 -4.39
N LYS A 148 50.03 9.08 -3.46
CA LYS A 148 48.89 8.16 -3.38
C LYS A 148 47.60 8.92 -3.13
N ALA A 149 46.51 8.47 -3.79
CA ALA A 149 45.16 8.87 -3.46
C ALA A 149 44.87 8.58 -1.98
N SER A 150 44.12 9.46 -1.32
CA SER A 150 43.82 9.25 0.12
C SER A 150 42.98 8.01 0.37
N GLY A 151 42.20 7.53 -0.60
CA GLY A 151 41.29 6.40 -0.49
C GLY A 151 40.05 6.68 0.38
N SER A 152 40.06 7.80 1.09
CA SER A 152 38.97 8.22 1.98
C SER A 152 38.38 9.55 1.53
N HIS A 153 37.05 9.67 1.65
CA HIS A 153 36.34 10.89 1.33
C HIS A 153 36.09 11.74 2.58
N THR A 154 36.37 13.01 2.48
CA THR A 154 35.94 14.01 3.47
C THR A 154 34.64 14.62 3.00
N TYR A 155 33.54 14.10 3.53
CA TYR A 155 32.22 14.61 3.15
C TYR A 155 31.84 15.85 3.95
N GLY A 156 31.20 16.79 3.29
CA GLY A 156 30.49 17.90 3.92
C GLY A 156 29.23 17.44 4.67
N ALA A 157 28.48 18.41 5.16
CA ALA A 157 27.21 18.14 5.84
C ALA A 157 26.18 17.49 4.92
N TRP A 158 25.26 16.71 5.50
CA TRP A 158 24.11 16.16 4.80
C TRP A 158 23.15 17.27 4.41
N VAL A 159 22.74 17.30 3.15
CA VAL A 159 21.72 18.19 2.60
C VAL A 159 20.51 17.36 2.21
N THR A 160 19.35 17.67 2.78
CA THR A 160 18.09 17.01 2.41
C THR A 160 17.72 17.40 0.99
N THR A 161 17.59 16.43 0.10
CA THR A 161 17.18 16.61 -1.30
C THR A 161 15.69 16.41 -1.48
N THR A 162 15.10 15.52 -0.68
CA THR A 162 13.66 15.30 -0.62
C THR A 162 13.29 15.05 0.83
N SER A 163 12.37 15.83 1.34
CA SER A 163 11.87 15.63 2.71
C SER A 163 11.04 14.35 2.81
N ALA A 164 11.21 13.61 3.91
CA ALA A 164 10.32 12.50 4.23
C ALA A 164 8.92 13.01 4.55
N THR A 165 7.90 12.29 4.08
CA THR A 165 6.50 12.53 4.46
C THR A 165 6.02 11.45 5.42
N CYS A 166 4.75 11.45 5.77
CA CYS A 166 4.18 10.38 6.57
C CYS A 166 4.27 9.01 5.90
N THR A 167 4.15 8.97 4.58
CA THR A 167 4.04 7.72 3.80
C THR A 167 5.23 7.44 2.90
N THR A 168 6.01 8.45 2.54
CA THR A 168 7.14 8.31 1.62
C THR A 168 8.46 8.62 2.30
N ASN A 169 9.48 7.84 1.94
CA ASN A 169 10.84 8.09 2.37
C ASN A 169 11.39 9.37 1.73
N GLY A 170 12.17 10.11 2.47
CA GLY A 170 12.97 11.21 1.95
C GLY A 170 14.35 10.75 1.50
N THR A 171 15.13 11.67 0.98
CA THR A 171 16.51 11.46 0.59
C THR A 171 17.38 12.62 1.02
N ARG A 172 18.63 12.34 1.38
CA ARG A 172 19.65 13.33 1.64
C ARG A 172 20.93 12.93 0.94
N LYS A 173 21.71 13.90 0.59
CA LYS A 173 23.03 13.69 -0.02
C LYS A 173 24.10 14.49 0.70
N ARG A 174 25.33 14.02 0.63
CA ARG A 174 26.50 14.78 1.00
C ARG A 174 27.54 14.67 -0.11
N THR A 175 28.35 15.68 -0.24
CA THR A 175 29.34 15.78 -1.30
C THR A 175 30.74 15.83 -0.68
N CYS A 176 31.65 15.04 -1.22
CA CYS A 176 33.04 15.12 -0.82
C CYS A 176 33.62 16.49 -1.22
N THR A 177 34.21 17.19 -0.26
CA THR A 177 34.76 18.53 -0.45
C THR A 177 35.98 18.55 -1.37
N SER A 178 36.68 17.41 -1.49
CA SER A 178 37.93 17.32 -2.25
C SER A 178 37.75 16.81 -3.67
N CYS A 179 36.76 15.95 -3.95
CA CYS A 179 36.59 15.31 -5.26
C CYS A 179 35.19 15.45 -5.87
N GLY A 180 34.24 16.04 -5.17
CA GLY A 180 32.88 16.24 -5.67
C GLY A 180 32.01 14.97 -5.67
N THR A 181 32.55 13.80 -5.32
CA THR A 181 31.76 12.55 -5.25
C THR A 181 30.64 12.70 -4.25
N THR A 182 29.44 12.26 -4.63
CA THR A 182 28.25 12.34 -3.79
C THR A 182 27.91 10.99 -3.17
N GLU A 183 27.44 11.01 -1.93
CA GLU A 183 26.84 9.88 -1.24
C GLU A 183 25.39 10.22 -0.95
N ASN A 184 24.49 9.28 -1.27
CA ASN A 184 23.07 9.42 -1.02
C ASN A 184 22.65 8.52 0.13
N GLN A 185 21.73 9.02 0.95
CA GLN A 185 21.14 8.25 2.05
C GLN A 185 19.63 8.48 2.10
N GLY A 186 18.87 7.40 2.33
CA GLY A 186 17.45 7.47 2.57
C GLY A 186 17.15 8.07 3.96
N ILE A 187 16.09 8.85 4.03
CA ILE A 187 15.46 9.30 5.28
C ILE A 187 14.19 8.49 5.43
N THR A 188 14.07 7.72 6.50
CA THR A 188 12.87 6.92 6.75
C THR A 188 11.63 7.82 6.80
N LYS A 189 10.52 7.35 6.19
CA LYS A 189 9.23 8.01 6.29
C LYS A 189 8.85 8.27 7.75
N LEU A 190 8.18 9.38 7.99
CA LEU A 190 7.87 9.84 9.34
C LEU A 190 6.80 8.99 10.05
N GLY A 191 5.99 8.25 9.26
CA GLY A 191 4.78 7.61 9.74
C GLY A 191 3.70 8.64 10.10
N HIS A 192 2.50 8.15 10.35
CA HIS A 192 1.43 9.01 10.85
C HIS A 192 1.56 9.15 12.38
N ASN A 193 1.26 10.35 12.87
CA ASN A 193 1.10 10.62 14.29
C ASN A 193 -0.34 11.08 14.52
N TYR A 194 -1.22 10.13 14.77
CA TYR A 194 -2.64 10.39 14.94
C TYR A 194 -2.94 10.95 16.33
N VAL A 195 -3.71 12.02 16.34
CA VAL A 195 -4.36 12.56 17.54
C VAL A 195 -5.84 12.68 17.21
N LYS A 196 -6.71 12.03 17.97
CA LYS A 196 -8.15 11.94 17.67
C LYS A 196 -8.40 11.54 16.21
N ARG A 197 -7.72 10.50 15.74
CA ARG A 197 -7.73 9.96 14.38
C ARG A 197 -7.19 10.88 13.28
N THR A 198 -6.79 12.09 13.57
CA THR A 198 -6.22 12.99 12.55
C THR A 198 -4.71 13.05 12.71
N CYS A 199 -3.97 12.80 11.63
CA CYS A 199 -2.53 12.92 11.64
C CYS A 199 -2.11 14.38 11.77
N THR A 200 -1.33 14.70 12.81
CA THR A 200 -0.87 16.06 13.09
C THR A 200 0.11 16.61 12.05
N ARG A 201 0.68 15.73 11.22
CA ARG A 201 1.68 16.09 10.21
C ARG A 201 1.10 16.33 8.83
N CYS A 202 0.12 15.52 8.40
CA CYS A 202 -0.41 15.56 7.03
C CYS A 202 -1.93 15.71 6.96
N GLY A 203 -2.63 15.70 8.09
CA GLY A 203 -4.09 15.79 8.13
C GLY A 203 -4.84 14.51 7.75
N ASP A 204 -4.12 13.44 7.40
CA ASP A 204 -4.74 12.15 7.08
C ASP A 204 -5.57 11.63 8.24
N VAL A 205 -6.69 10.97 7.92
CA VAL A 205 -7.60 10.43 8.92
C VAL A 205 -7.43 8.91 9.03
N GLU A 206 -7.13 8.46 10.23
CA GLU A 206 -7.03 7.02 10.53
C GLU A 206 -8.33 6.29 10.20
N ALA A 207 -8.23 5.21 9.43
CA ALA A 207 -9.38 4.37 9.09
C ALA A 207 -10.06 3.83 10.34
N LEU A 208 -11.40 3.81 10.33
CA LEU A 208 -12.19 3.21 11.40
C LEU A 208 -11.98 1.70 11.45
N VAL A 209 -11.78 1.17 12.65
CA VAL A 209 -11.80 -0.26 12.91
C VAL A 209 -13.24 -0.69 13.16
N VAL A 210 -13.88 -1.21 12.12
CA VAL A 210 -15.26 -1.72 12.19
C VAL A 210 -15.32 -2.92 13.15
N GLY A 211 -16.28 -2.92 14.05
CA GLY A 211 -16.42 -3.91 15.11
C GLY A 211 -15.64 -3.58 16.40
N ALA A 212 -14.80 -2.53 16.38
CA ALA A 212 -14.14 -2.08 17.60
C ALA A 212 -15.13 -1.58 18.63
N ASN A 213 -14.84 -1.86 19.91
CA ASN A 213 -15.62 -1.29 21.00
C ASN A 213 -15.56 0.24 20.96
N ILE A 214 -16.64 0.87 21.42
CA ILE A 214 -16.70 2.31 21.58
C ILE A 214 -17.44 2.66 22.86
N ASP A 215 -16.87 3.58 23.60
CA ASP A 215 -17.47 4.06 24.85
C ASP A 215 -18.56 5.08 24.53
N TYR A 216 -19.79 4.59 24.38
CA TYR A 216 -20.97 5.41 24.14
C TYR A 216 -21.99 5.19 25.29
N HIS A 217 -21.79 5.90 26.39
CA HIS A 217 -22.67 5.84 27.56
C HIS A 217 -23.61 7.07 27.70
N GLU A 218 -23.38 8.06 26.88
CA GLU A 218 -23.98 9.39 27.01
C GLU A 218 -25.47 9.45 26.62
N TYR A 219 -26.00 8.38 26.03
CA TYR A 219 -27.45 8.28 25.79
C TYR A 219 -28.28 8.29 27.10
N LEU A 220 -27.57 8.15 28.23
CA LEU A 220 -28.14 8.10 29.57
C LEU A 220 -28.25 9.45 30.24
N SER A 221 -27.38 10.38 29.93
CA SER A 221 -27.05 11.49 30.81
C SER A 221 -27.91 12.72 30.65
N GLU A 222 -28.53 12.94 29.50
CA GLU A 222 -29.27 14.16 29.26
C GLU A 222 -30.71 14.15 29.77
N SER A 223 -31.28 13.01 30.05
CA SER A 223 -32.67 12.92 30.52
C SER A 223 -32.84 12.41 31.95
N GLY A 224 -31.76 12.16 32.68
CA GLY A 224 -31.81 11.80 34.12
C GLY A 224 -32.75 10.65 34.48
N GLY A 225 -33.26 9.93 33.52
CA GLY A 225 -34.30 8.97 33.71
C GLY A 225 -34.33 7.85 32.69
N THR A 226 -35.11 6.86 33.01
CA THR A 226 -35.50 5.76 32.15
C THR A 226 -36.09 6.29 30.85
N VAL A 227 -35.40 6.10 29.73
CA VAL A 227 -36.02 6.39 28.43
C VAL A 227 -36.98 5.22 28.15
N SER A 228 -38.24 5.45 28.34
CA SER A 228 -39.31 4.50 27.99
C SER A 228 -39.79 4.81 26.57
N ALA A 229 -39.59 3.91 25.65
CA ALA A 229 -40.39 3.83 24.44
C ALA A 229 -41.54 2.89 24.71
N SER A 230 -42.71 3.42 24.80
CA SER A 230 -43.95 2.63 24.85
C SER A 230 -44.21 2.11 23.44
N TYR A 231 -44.14 0.84 23.26
CA TYR A 231 -44.44 0.15 22.02
C TYR A 231 -45.69 -0.71 22.21
N THR A 232 -46.66 -0.53 21.33
CA THR A 232 -47.86 -1.35 21.32
C THR A 232 -47.75 -2.34 20.16
N SER A 233 -47.39 -3.56 20.46
CA SER A 233 -47.41 -4.66 19.50
C SER A 233 -48.87 -5.09 19.29
N THR A 234 -49.29 -5.02 18.03
CA THR A 234 -50.56 -5.63 17.64
C THR A 234 -50.32 -7.09 17.27
N LYS A 235 -50.82 -7.96 18.10
CA LYS A 235 -50.84 -9.39 17.85
C LYS A 235 -52.13 -9.75 17.13
N THR A 236 -52.08 -10.12 15.84
CA THR A 236 -53.17 -10.82 15.19
C THR A 236 -53.03 -12.32 15.50
N THR A 237 -54.06 -12.92 15.99
CA THR A 237 -54.13 -14.39 16.14
C THR A 237 -54.03 -15.01 14.74
N ARG A 238 -53.29 -16.09 14.61
CA ARG A 238 -53.15 -16.84 13.36
C ARG A 238 -54.53 -17.17 12.79
N GLY A 239 -54.86 -16.64 11.62
CA GLY A 239 -56.14 -16.83 10.96
C GLY A 239 -57.22 -15.78 11.26
N SER A 240 -56.97 -14.74 12.05
CA SER A 240 -57.92 -13.64 12.25
C SER A 240 -57.69 -12.47 11.31
N THR A 241 -58.79 -11.96 10.80
CA THR A 241 -58.84 -10.69 10.07
C THR A 241 -58.86 -9.53 11.07
N ASP A 242 -57.71 -9.00 11.42
CA ASP A 242 -57.52 -7.68 12.03
C ASP A 242 -58.28 -7.25 13.30
N SER A 243 -58.79 -8.13 14.13
CA SER A 243 -59.45 -7.72 15.34
C SER A 243 -58.68 -8.09 16.61
N SER A 244 -58.49 -7.10 17.43
CA SER A 244 -58.14 -7.16 18.86
C SER A 244 -56.86 -7.89 19.22
N ASP A 245 -55.78 -7.17 19.08
CA ASP A 245 -54.49 -7.60 19.61
C ASP A 245 -54.23 -7.05 20.99
N SER A 246 -53.69 -7.87 21.85
CA SER A 246 -53.21 -7.42 23.15
C SER A 246 -51.99 -6.51 22.92
N ASN A 247 -52.12 -5.28 23.36
CA ASN A 247 -51.02 -4.32 23.33
C ASN A 247 -49.96 -4.75 24.35
N ALA A 248 -48.78 -5.05 23.87
CA ALA A 248 -47.62 -5.24 24.74
C ALA A 248 -46.80 -3.96 24.79
N THR A 249 -46.75 -3.33 25.95
CA THR A 249 -45.90 -2.13 26.15
C THR A 249 -44.48 -2.57 26.46
N TYR A 250 -43.55 -2.12 25.68
CA TYR A 250 -42.12 -2.30 25.91
C TYR A 250 -41.58 -1.08 26.61
N SER A 251 -40.98 -1.26 27.77
CA SER A 251 -40.17 -0.22 28.38
C SER A 251 -38.70 -0.54 28.09
N VAL A 252 -38.06 0.29 27.33
CA VAL A 252 -36.65 0.18 27.09
C VAL A 252 -35.94 0.94 28.18
N VAL A 253 -35.26 0.25 29.06
CA VAL A 253 -34.40 0.87 30.06
C VAL A 253 -33.00 0.89 29.53
N ASN A 254 -32.43 1.98 29.73
CA ASN A 254 -31.05 2.30 29.75
C ASN A 254 -30.26 1.34 30.63
N ASN A 255 -29.49 0.48 30.02
CA ASN A 255 -28.65 -0.46 30.71
C ASN A 255 -27.19 -0.08 30.52
N SER A 256 -26.51 0.29 31.61
CA SER A 256 -25.07 0.56 31.65
C SER A 256 -24.18 -0.60 31.13
N GLY A 257 -24.78 -1.79 30.98
CA GLY A 257 -24.09 -2.97 30.43
C GLY A 257 -24.14 -3.10 28.91
N ILE A 258 -24.79 -2.18 28.18
CA ILE A 258 -24.81 -2.23 26.72
C ILE A 258 -23.43 -1.93 26.16
N GLN A 259 -22.88 -2.90 25.43
CA GLN A 259 -21.64 -2.72 24.69
C GLN A 259 -21.94 -2.17 23.31
N TRP A 260 -21.24 -1.09 22.96
CA TRP A 260 -21.33 -0.46 21.64
C TRP A 260 -20.10 -0.78 20.81
N ILE A 261 -20.31 -0.91 19.50
CA ILE A 261 -19.26 -1.15 18.53
C ILE A 261 -19.39 -0.19 17.34
N VAL A 262 -18.28 0.11 16.71
CA VAL A 262 -18.24 0.89 15.46
C VAL A 262 -18.84 0.04 14.34
N LEU A 263 -19.84 0.58 13.65
CA LEU A 263 -20.47 -0.05 12.49
C LEU A 263 -19.83 0.44 11.17
N GLY A 264 -19.31 1.64 11.15
CA GLY A 264 -18.70 2.24 9.98
C GLY A 264 -18.91 3.74 9.91
N GLU A 265 -18.74 4.28 8.71
CA GLU A 265 -18.93 5.70 8.41
C GLU A 265 -19.85 5.85 7.20
N GLU A 266 -20.72 6.84 7.22
CA GLU A 266 -21.63 7.17 6.14
C GLU A 266 -21.72 8.68 5.98
N ASN A 267 -21.35 9.20 4.81
CA ASN A 267 -21.33 10.65 4.53
C ASN A 267 -20.56 11.48 5.58
N GLY A 268 -19.42 10.97 6.04
CA GLY A 268 -18.61 11.64 7.06
C GLY A 268 -19.12 11.52 8.50
N GLN A 269 -20.22 10.81 8.72
CA GLN A 269 -20.76 10.53 10.06
C GLN A 269 -20.46 9.10 10.49
N ILE A 270 -19.96 8.95 11.69
CA ILE A 270 -19.68 7.65 12.28
C ILE A 270 -20.99 7.01 12.71
N LYS A 271 -21.19 5.75 12.31
CA LYS A 271 -22.28 4.89 12.75
C LYS A 271 -21.78 3.93 13.79
N ILE A 272 -22.52 3.78 14.87
CA ILE A 272 -22.29 2.78 15.91
C ILE A 272 -23.53 1.93 16.09
N THR A 273 -23.35 0.75 16.64
CA THR A 273 -24.42 -0.18 16.97
C THR A 273 -24.09 -0.92 18.25
N THR A 274 -25.09 -1.55 18.85
CA THR A 274 -24.84 -2.41 20.00
C THR A 274 -24.21 -3.73 19.57
N LYS A 275 -23.39 -4.32 20.39
CA LYS A 275 -22.80 -5.64 20.14
C LYS A 275 -23.88 -6.72 20.14
N ASN A 276 -24.80 -6.65 21.09
CA ASN A 276 -25.91 -7.56 21.27
C ASN A 276 -27.25 -6.85 21.08
N ILE A 277 -28.36 -7.57 21.15
CA ILE A 277 -29.68 -6.96 21.10
C ILE A 277 -29.93 -6.10 22.33
N VAL A 278 -30.74 -5.06 22.17
CA VAL A 278 -31.30 -4.34 23.30
C VAL A 278 -32.57 -5.05 23.74
N GLN A 279 -32.70 -5.26 25.04
CA GLN A 279 -33.84 -5.99 25.61
C GLN A 279 -34.79 -5.04 26.34
N PRO A 280 -36.11 -5.20 26.17
CA PRO A 280 -37.06 -4.45 26.98
C PRO A 280 -36.97 -4.89 28.45
N THR A 281 -37.12 -3.95 29.36
CA THR A 281 -37.14 -4.23 30.82
C THR A 281 -38.46 -4.76 31.27
N SER A 282 -39.55 -4.37 30.60
CA SER A 282 -40.89 -4.89 30.83
C SER A 282 -41.60 -5.11 29.50
N GLY A 283 -42.55 -5.99 29.48
CA GLY A 283 -43.26 -6.39 28.27
C GLY A 283 -42.41 -7.32 27.37
N GLY A 284 -42.89 -7.56 26.18
CA GLY A 284 -42.23 -8.40 25.20
C GLY A 284 -42.51 -9.90 25.37
N TYR A 285 -42.03 -10.65 24.38
CA TYR A 285 -42.10 -12.09 24.40
C TYR A 285 -40.80 -12.67 24.99
N THR A 286 -40.94 -13.45 26.05
CA THR A 286 -39.77 -14.07 26.69
C THR A 286 -39.61 -15.49 26.16
N SER A 287 -38.45 -15.81 25.64
CA SER A 287 -38.05 -17.15 25.28
C SER A 287 -36.57 -17.33 25.65
N GLU A 288 -36.25 -18.46 26.21
CA GLU A 288 -34.94 -18.74 26.78
C GLU A 288 -34.55 -17.65 27.80
N ASN A 289 -33.50 -16.94 27.63
CA ASN A 289 -33.08 -15.87 28.53
C ASN A 289 -33.27 -14.45 27.92
N PHE A 290 -34.03 -14.34 26.82
CA PHE A 290 -34.17 -13.09 26.08
C PHE A 290 -35.61 -12.59 26.05
N LYS A 291 -35.74 -11.28 26.02
CA LYS A 291 -37.02 -10.60 25.75
C LYS A 291 -36.98 -10.05 24.32
N TYR A 292 -37.97 -10.43 23.56
CA TYR A 292 -38.05 -10.13 22.12
C TYR A 292 -39.20 -9.20 21.79
N LEU A 293 -39.05 -8.51 20.66
CA LEU A 293 -40.15 -7.84 19.98
C LEU A 293 -40.87 -8.88 19.11
N ARG A 294 -42.14 -9.04 19.33
CA ARG A 294 -43.02 -9.87 18.51
C ARG A 294 -43.63 -9.02 17.41
N LEU A 295 -43.46 -9.43 16.17
CA LEU A 295 -44.09 -8.84 14.99
C LEU A 295 -44.99 -9.91 14.36
N GLU A 296 -46.23 -9.58 14.15
CA GLU A 296 -47.23 -10.50 13.62
C GLU A 296 -48.26 -9.78 12.76
N GLY A 297 -48.84 -10.52 11.80
CA GLY A 297 -50.00 -10.15 11.03
C GLY A 297 -49.80 -8.90 10.13
N LYS A 298 -50.89 -8.43 9.60
CA LYS A 298 -50.90 -7.27 8.68
C LYS A 298 -50.41 -6.00 9.34
N LYS A 299 -50.88 -5.70 10.55
CA LYS A 299 -50.43 -4.50 11.26
C LYS A 299 -48.98 -4.59 11.64
N GLY A 300 -48.49 -5.76 12.06
CA GLY A 300 -47.09 -5.99 12.32
C GLY A 300 -46.24 -5.70 11.09
N TYR A 301 -46.63 -6.18 9.93
CA TYR A 301 -45.90 -5.90 8.68
C TYR A 301 -46.03 -4.41 8.26
N ALA A 302 -47.20 -3.80 8.44
CA ALA A 302 -47.40 -2.40 8.08
C ALA A 302 -46.47 -1.43 8.87
N ASN A 303 -46.34 -1.70 10.15
CA ASN A 303 -45.77 -0.75 11.11
C ASN A 303 -44.37 -1.12 11.64
N PHE A 304 -43.87 -2.33 11.38
CA PHE A 304 -42.68 -2.82 12.08
C PHE A 304 -41.43 -1.92 11.91
N VAL A 305 -41.24 -1.31 10.76
CA VAL A 305 -40.10 -0.39 10.55
C VAL A 305 -40.19 0.80 11.50
N ASP A 306 -41.36 1.40 11.63
CA ASP A 306 -41.62 2.49 12.56
C ASP A 306 -41.42 2.06 14.02
N GLU A 307 -41.92 0.90 14.37
CA GLU A 307 -41.79 0.35 15.70
C GLU A 307 -40.33 0.04 16.08
N LEU A 308 -39.60 -0.58 15.18
CA LEU A 308 -38.16 -0.83 15.39
C LEU A 308 -37.39 0.48 15.53
N ASN A 309 -37.74 1.48 14.72
CA ASN A 309 -37.09 2.79 14.77
C ASN A 309 -37.45 3.57 16.05
N LYS A 310 -38.70 3.49 16.55
CA LYS A 310 -39.07 4.10 17.83
C LYS A 310 -38.26 3.55 19.01
N ILE A 311 -38.07 2.22 19.06
CA ILE A 311 -37.24 1.59 20.07
C ILE A 311 -35.79 2.08 19.94
N SER A 312 -35.26 2.07 18.72
CA SER A 312 -33.86 2.43 18.45
C SER A 312 -33.57 3.92 18.64
N ALA A 313 -34.55 4.77 18.41
CA ALA A 313 -34.46 6.22 18.57
C ALA A 313 -34.10 6.64 20.01
N VAL A 314 -34.49 5.84 20.98
CA VAL A 314 -34.17 6.05 22.39
C VAL A 314 -32.67 6.18 22.62
N TYR A 315 -31.90 5.37 21.94
CA TYR A 315 -30.43 5.31 22.08
C TYR A 315 -29.71 6.43 21.32
N GLY A 316 -30.39 7.12 20.42
CA GLY A 316 -29.86 8.21 19.61
C GLY A 316 -30.11 9.61 20.18
N LYS A 317 -30.32 9.75 21.50
CA LYS A 317 -30.60 11.03 22.17
C LYS A 317 -29.47 11.59 22.99
N GLY A 318 -28.36 10.86 23.15
CA GLY A 318 -27.22 11.30 23.91
C GLY A 318 -26.45 12.48 23.27
N LYS A 319 -25.62 13.13 24.05
CA LYS A 319 -24.88 14.34 23.63
C LYS A 319 -24.04 14.14 22.36
N TYR A 320 -23.51 12.95 22.14
CA TYR A 320 -22.70 12.64 20.93
C TYR A 320 -23.54 12.18 19.74
N ALA A 321 -24.82 11.85 19.93
CA ALA A 321 -25.71 11.46 18.85
C ALA A 321 -26.16 12.68 18.03
N ASP A 322 -26.28 12.52 16.72
CA ASP A 322 -26.86 13.53 15.85
C ASP A 322 -28.39 13.50 15.93
N THR A 323 -28.95 14.17 16.93
CA THR A 323 -30.40 14.20 17.18
C THR A 323 -31.22 14.83 16.04
N THR A 324 -30.57 15.48 15.09
CA THR A 324 -31.26 16.10 13.92
C THR A 324 -31.42 15.09 12.77
N LYS A 325 -30.74 13.96 12.81
CA LYS A 325 -30.69 12.99 11.70
C LYS A 325 -32.06 12.39 11.37
N PHE A 326 -32.85 12.04 12.38
CA PHE A 326 -34.17 11.43 12.25
C PHE A 326 -35.21 12.18 13.10
N SER A 327 -35.49 13.42 12.73
CA SER A 327 -36.46 14.34 13.40
C SER A 327 -36.07 14.67 14.85
N THR A 328 -35.95 13.73 15.77
CA THR A 328 -35.66 13.98 17.18
C THR A 328 -34.60 13.05 17.76
N SER A 329 -33.97 12.25 16.93
CA SER A 329 -33.00 11.23 17.37
C SER A 329 -31.97 10.95 16.29
N GLY A 330 -30.76 10.64 16.69
CA GLY A 330 -29.71 10.09 15.82
C GLY A 330 -29.79 8.57 15.68
N GLY A 331 -30.82 7.93 16.26
CA GLY A 331 -30.95 6.46 16.30
C GLY A 331 -32.07 5.94 15.40
N ARG A 332 -31.81 4.83 14.75
CA ARG A 332 -32.74 3.99 13.99
C ARG A 332 -32.40 2.51 14.19
N SER A 333 -33.27 1.62 13.77
CA SER A 333 -32.96 0.21 13.76
C SER A 333 -32.00 -0.19 12.65
N PHE A 334 -31.35 -1.30 12.84
CA PHE A 334 -30.46 -1.93 11.85
C PHE A 334 -31.25 -2.31 10.59
N LYS A 335 -30.69 -2.09 9.42
CA LYS A 335 -31.32 -2.39 8.13
C LYS A 335 -30.35 -3.08 7.18
N MET A 336 -30.83 -3.55 6.03
CA MET A 336 -30.02 -4.31 5.06
C MET A 336 -28.77 -3.55 4.57
N GLU A 337 -28.88 -2.24 4.36
CA GLU A 337 -27.74 -1.44 3.93
C GLU A 337 -26.62 -1.37 4.98
N ASP A 338 -26.94 -1.54 6.25
CA ASP A 338 -25.94 -1.64 7.31
C ASP A 338 -25.13 -2.95 7.25
N LEU A 339 -25.65 -3.97 6.58
CA LEU A 339 -24.89 -5.18 6.26
C LEU A 339 -23.92 -4.98 5.08
N GLY A 340 -23.96 -3.79 4.47
CA GLY A 340 -23.06 -3.40 3.38
C GLY A 340 -23.48 -3.89 2.01
N TYR A 341 -24.76 -4.24 1.84
CA TYR A 341 -25.32 -4.45 0.50
C TYR A 341 -25.37 -3.13 -0.27
N GLY A 342 -25.30 -3.23 -1.59
CA GLY A 342 -25.38 -2.08 -2.48
C GLY A 342 -26.78 -1.50 -2.60
N SER A 343 -27.05 -0.86 -3.74
CA SER A 343 -28.33 -0.15 -3.96
C SER A 343 -29.54 -1.09 -3.98
N LEU A 344 -30.60 -0.61 -3.42
CA LEU A 344 -31.91 -1.24 -3.47
C LEU A 344 -32.57 -1.03 -4.83
N THR A 345 -33.05 -2.11 -5.44
CA THR A 345 -33.85 -2.07 -6.67
C THR A 345 -35.24 -2.58 -6.40
N ARG A 346 -36.22 -1.95 -7.01
CA ARG A 346 -37.61 -2.36 -7.01
C ARG A 346 -38.01 -2.90 -8.36
N THR A 347 -38.54 -4.11 -8.42
CA THR A 347 -38.99 -4.75 -9.66
C THR A 347 -40.45 -5.13 -9.49
N ALA A 348 -41.29 -4.73 -10.43
CA ALA A 348 -42.66 -5.22 -10.48
C ALA A 348 -42.67 -6.71 -10.73
N SER A 349 -43.30 -7.47 -9.84
CA SER A 349 -43.31 -8.93 -9.92
C SER A 349 -44.63 -9.47 -10.46
N TYR A 350 -45.74 -8.96 -9.92
CA TYR A 350 -47.07 -9.37 -10.31
C TYR A 350 -48.06 -8.23 -10.17
N LYS A 351 -49.18 -8.34 -10.94
CA LYS A 351 -50.39 -7.55 -10.76
C LYS A 351 -51.51 -8.45 -10.22
N TYR A 352 -52.29 -7.93 -9.27
CA TYR A 352 -53.43 -8.62 -8.73
C TYR A 352 -54.68 -7.80 -8.93
N ALA A 353 -55.73 -8.44 -9.46
CA ALA A 353 -57.02 -7.79 -9.69
C ALA A 353 -58.14 -8.71 -9.23
N ARG A 354 -59.18 -8.14 -8.57
CA ARG A 354 -60.42 -8.86 -8.29
C ARG A 354 -61.34 -8.66 -9.46
N HIS A 355 -61.85 -9.79 -9.99
CA HIS A 355 -62.78 -9.81 -11.11
C HIS A 355 -64.24 -9.77 -10.65
N SER A 356 -65.13 -9.56 -11.60
CA SER A 356 -66.57 -9.56 -11.36
C SER A 356 -67.12 -10.86 -10.81
N ASP A 357 -66.43 -12.00 -11.01
CA ASP A 357 -66.72 -13.29 -10.38
C ASP A 357 -66.33 -13.38 -8.90
N GLY A 358 -65.82 -12.29 -8.36
CA GLY A 358 -65.37 -12.21 -6.96
C GLY A 358 -64.03 -12.82 -6.69
N LYS A 359 -63.38 -13.44 -7.68
CA LYS A 359 -62.08 -14.10 -7.52
C LYS A 359 -60.95 -13.12 -7.79
N VAL A 360 -59.76 -13.40 -7.22
CA VAL A 360 -58.55 -12.65 -7.45
C VAL A 360 -57.67 -13.37 -8.46
N TYR A 361 -57.24 -12.65 -9.47
CA TYR A 361 -56.36 -13.15 -10.52
C TYR A 361 -54.98 -12.47 -10.41
N ARG A 362 -53.96 -13.27 -10.61
CA ARG A 362 -52.55 -12.85 -10.61
C ARG A 362 -52.04 -12.81 -12.05
N TYR A 363 -51.54 -11.70 -12.47
CA TYR A 363 -50.99 -11.46 -13.80
C TYR A 363 -49.48 -11.21 -13.72
N ALA A 364 -48.75 -11.53 -14.79
CA ALA A 364 -47.38 -11.08 -14.92
C ALA A 364 -47.31 -9.56 -14.88
N ALA A 365 -46.15 -9.00 -14.47
CA ALA A 365 -45.99 -7.56 -14.31
C ALA A 365 -46.30 -6.73 -15.57
N ASN A 366 -46.01 -7.28 -16.73
CA ASN A 366 -46.23 -6.67 -18.07
C ASN A 366 -47.60 -7.02 -18.70
N ALA A 367 -48.39 -7.85 -18.06
CA ALA A 367 -49.68 -8.25 -18.62
C ALA A 367 -50.71 -7.13 -18.52
N THR A 368 -51.64 -7.08 -19.48
CA THR A 368 -52.82 -6.22 -19.41
C THR A 368 -53.85 -6.79 -18.44
N VAL A 369 -54.41 -5.94 -17.61
CA VAL A 369 -55.46 -6.30 -16.64
C VAL A 369 -56.70 -5.51 -16.99
N ASP A 370 -57.78 -6.21 -17.40
CA ASP A 370 -59.05 -5.60 -17.73
C ASP A 370 -60.15 -5.82 -16.67
N GLY A 371 -59.85 -6.56 -15.62
CA GLY A 371 -60.75 -6.81 -14.50
C GLY A 371 -61.85 -7.84 -14.78
N THR A 372 -61.92 -8.38 -16.00
CA THR A 372 -62.93 -9.35 -16.43
C THR A 372 -62.34 -10.55 -17.15
N SER A 373 -61.31 -10.34 -17.96
CA SER A 373 -60.65 -11.40 -18.72
C SER A 373 -59.66 -12.18 -17.85
N THR A 374 -59.67 -13.48 -17.95
CA THR A 374 -58.67 -14.34 -17.34
C THR A 374 -57.45 -14.57 -18.22
N THR A 375 -57.41 -13.96 -19.41
CA THR A 375 -56.29 -14.11 -20.35
C THR A 375 -55.01 -13.53 -19.75
N GLY A 376 -53.99 -14.38 -19.60
CA GLY A 376 -52.70 -14.02 -19.01
C GLY A 376 -52.70 -13.97 -17.48
N GLY A 377 -53.81 -14.24 -16.83
CA GLY A 377 -53.95 -14.33 -15.36
C GLY A 377 -54.17 -15.74 -14.88
N SER A 378 -53.80 -16.04 -13.68
CA SER A 378 -54.10 -17.27 -12.96
C SER A 378 -54.86 -16.98 -11.69
N TYR A 379 -55.90 -17.76 -11.42
CA TYR A 379 -56.64 -17.66 -10.17
C TYR A 379 -55.73 -17.91 -8.95
N THR A 380 -55.92 -17.09 -7.91
CA THR A 380 -55.20 -17.24 -6.64
C THR A 380 -56.19 -17.02 -5.50
N THR A 381 -55.89 -17.62 -4.38
CA THR A 381 -56.67 -17.48 -3.12
C THR A 381 -56.31 -16.20 -2.36
N PHE A 382 -55.80 -15.21 -3.04
CA PHE A 382 -55.38 -13.95 -2.46
C PHE A 382 -56.57 -13.12 -1.94
N ASN A 383 -56.79 -13.15 -0.64
CA ASN A 383 -57.97 -12.54 -0.02
C ASN A 383 -57.70 -11.21 0.66
N TYR A 384 -56.46 -10.72 0.63
CA TYR A 384 -56.07 -9.50 1.36
C TYR A 384 -55.81 -8.33 0.47
N MET A 385 -55.75 -7.16 1.10
CA MET A 385 -55.29 -5.94 0.50
C MET A 385 -53.79 -6.00 0.25
N ALA A 386 -53.33 -5.30 -0.74
CA ALA A 386 -51.92 -5.10 -1.00
C ALA A 386 -51.48 -3.74 -0.47
N PHE A 387 -50.18 -3.55 -0.28
CA PHE A 387 -49.64 -2.25 0.05
C PHE A 387 -49.65 -1.32 -1.15
N ASP A 388 -49.83 -0.05 -0.87
CA ASP A 388 -49.57 1.00 -1.84
C ASP A 388 -48.09 1.30 -1.91
N VAL A 389 -47.42 0.64 -2.81
CA VAL A 389 -45.96 0.72 -2.95
C VAL A 389 -45.61 1.59 -4.15
N SER A 390 -45.19 2.81 -3.90
CA SER A 390 -44.92 3.80 -4.96
C SER A 390 -43.42 4.04 -5.20
N THR A 391 -42.56 3.75 -4.24
CA THR A 391 -41.13 4.09 -4.32
C THR A 391 -40.22 2.94 -3.90
N THR A 392 -38.93 3.04 -4.26
CA THR A 392 -37.91 2.07 -3.85
C THR A 392 -37.55 2.14 -2.37
N THR A 393 -37.89 3.25 -1.70
CA THR A 393 -37.59 3.45 -0.28
C THR A 393 -38.59 2.76 0.64
N GLU A 394 -39.68 2.23 0.10
CA GLU A 394 -40.75 1.62 0.90
C GLU A 394 -40.35 0.38 1.67
N GLU A 395 -39.30 -0.31 1.28
CA GLU A 395 -38.79 -1.42 2.07
C GLU A 395 -38.39 -0.98 3.51
N THR A 396 -37.96 0.28 3.64
CA THR A 396 -37.46 0.86 4.89
C THR A 396 -38.27 2.04 5.40
N THR A 397 -39.42 2.35 4.79
CA THR A 397 -40.29 3.43 5.27
C THR A 397 -41.10 3.01 6.49
N SER A 398 -41.47 3.99 7.29
CA SER A 398 -42.02 3.76 8.63
C SER A 398 -43.42 3.16 8.63
N SER A 399 -44.30 3.57 7.76
CA SER A 399 -45.70 3.08 7.76
C SER A 399 -46.23 2.88 6.36
N HIS A 400 -47.13 1.92 6.19
CA HIS A 400 -47.81 1.63 4.95
C HIS A 400 -49.30 1.44 5.13
N THR A 401 -50.05 1.83 4.11
CA THR A 401 -51.49 1.62 4.05
C THR A 401 -51.79 0.43 3.15
N TRP A 402 -52.64 -0.45 3.60
CA TRP A 402 -53.16 -1.54 2.80
C TRP A 402 -54.18 -1.01 1.78
N LYS A 403 -54.08 -1.45 0.53
CA LYS A 403 -55.02 -1.18 -0.54
C LYS A 403 -56.01 -2.32 -0.70
N SER A 404 -57.26 -2.00 -0.82
CA SER A 404 -58.27 -2.97 -1.25
C SER A 404 -58.12 -3.26 -2.75
N LEU A 405 -58.29 -4.54 -3.11
CA LEU A 405 -58.43 -4.91 -4.51
C LEU A 405 -59.83 -4.49 -4.99
N SER A 406 -59.87 -3.63 -5.99
CA SER A 406 -61.11 -3.17 -6.60
C SER A 406 -61.66 -4.22 -7.57
N THR A 407 -62.98 -4.25 -7.74
CA THR A 407 -63.67 -5.01 -8.79
C THR A 407 -63.87 -4.17 -10.07
N THR A 408 -63.44 -2.91 -10.06
CA THR A 408 -63.53 -2.04 -11.23
C THR A 408 -62.61 -2.58 -12.35
N ALA A 409 -63.13 -2.64 -13.56
CA ALA A 409 -62.37 -3.07 -14.71
C ALA A 409 -61.08 -2.25 -14.87
N ASN A 410 -60.01 -2.91 -15.29
CA ASN A 410 -58.65 -2.38 -15.38
C ASN A 410 -58.00 -1.93 -14.07
N SER A 411 -58.67 -2.12 -12.95
CA SER A 411 -58.11 -1.79 -11.62
C SER A 411 -57.27 -2.96 -11.08
N TYR A 412 -56.05 -2.66 -10.72
CA TYR A 412 -55.15 -3.66 -10.16
C TYR A 412 -54.22 -3.06 -9.13
N VAL A 413 -53.65 -3.94 -8.32
CA VAL A 413 -52.55 -3.60 -7.40
C VAL A 413 -51.29 -4.30 -7.90
N THR A 414 -50.21 -3.52 -8.09
CA THR A 414 -48.91 -4.04 -8.44
C THR A 414 -48.15 -4.40 -7.19
N MET A 415 -47.60 -5.61 -7.19
CA MET A 415 -46.69 -6.07 -6.13
C MET A 415 -45.26 -5.97 -6.61
N TYR A 416 -44.40 -5.49 -5.75
CA TYR A 416 -43.00 -5.26 -6.05
C TYR A 416 -42.10 -6.14 -5.18
N GLN A 417 -41.04 -6.61 -5.79
CA GLN A 417 -39.95 -7.29 -5.11
C GLN A 417 -38.79 -6.29 -4.95
N TYR A 418 -38.18 -6.34 -3.76
CA TYR A 418 -37.00 -5.53 -3.45
C TYR A 418 -35.77 -6.40 -3.40
N THR A 419 -34.78 -6.04 -4.16
CA THR A 419 -33.50 -6.73 -4.24
C THR A 419 -32.35 -5.74 -4.01
N TYR A 420 -31.34 -6.19 -3.31
CA TYR A 420 -30.14 -5.44 -3.09
C TYR A 420 -29.07 -5.87 -4.09
N SER A 421 -28.35 -4.90 -4.65
CA SER A 421 -27.21 -5.18 -5.52
C SER A 421 -26.00 -5.59 -4.72
N GLY A 422 -25.08 -6.32 -5.38
CA GLY A 422 -23.80 -6.69 -4.80
C GLY A 422 -23.88 -7.75 -3.70
N SER A 423 -22.76 -7.94 -3.05
CA SER A 423 -22.61 -8.86 -1.93
C SER A 423 -22.48 -8.10 -0.64
N ARG A 424 -22.89 -8.73 0.44
CA ARG A 424 -22.70 -8.21 1.78
C ARG A 424 -21.22 -7.92 2.05
N THR A 425 -20.89 -6.73 2.56
CA THR A 425 -19.53 -6.33 2.89
C THR A 425 -19.23 -6.33 4.40
N LEU A 426 -20.25 -6.14 5.23
CA LEU A 426 -20.07 -6.23 6.68
C LEU A 426 -19.78 -7.68 7.09
N SER A 427 -18.72 -7.88 7.85
CA SER A 427 -18.36 -9.22 8.33
C SER A 427 -19.45 -9.84 9.21
N THR A 428 -19.54 -11.16 9.19
CA THR A 428 -20.47 -11.89 10.05
C THR A 428 -20.18 -11.68 11.52
N GLU A 429 -18.90 -11.51 11.87
CA GLU A 429 -18.46 -11.26 13.25
C GLU A 429 -19.01 -9.94 13.82
N VAL A 430 -19.07 -8.88 13.01
CA VAL A 430 -19.63 -7.58 13.43
C VAL A 430 -21.14 -7.60 13.46
N SER A 431 -21.77 -8.34 12.55
CA SER A 431 -23.24 -8.39 12.47
C SER A 431 -23.90 -9.42 13.37
N LYS A 432 -23.17 -10.41 13.88
CA LYS A 432 -23.72 -11.36 14.85
C LYS A 432 -24.09 -10.68 16.18
N ALA A 433 -25.05 -11.21 16.84
CA ALA A 433 -25.45 -10.84 18.20
C ALA A 433 -25.69 -12.13 19.01
N ASP A 434 -25.95 -11.98 20.30
CA ASP A 434 -26.26 -13.08 21.20
C ASP A 434 -27.52 -13.87 20.81
N THR A 435 -28.42 -13.23 20.08
CA THR A 435 -29.63 -13.87 19.51
C THR A 435 -30.02 -13.17 18.20
N HIS A 436 -31.13 -13.66 17.61
CA HIS A 436 -31.67 -13.11 16.38
C HIS A 436 -32.22 -11.69 16.59
N TYR A 437 -32.06 -10.81 15.59
CA TYR A 437 -32.64 -9.47 15.62
C TYR A 437 -33.27 -9.07 14.29
N TRP A 438 -34.35 -8.28 14.37
CA TRP A 438 -35.06 -7.75 13.23
C TRP A 438 -34.19 -6.72 12.49
N LEU A 439 -34.32 -6.70 11.16
CA LEU A 439 -33.89 -5.59 10.31
C LEU A 439 -35.10 -4.75 9.94
N ALA A 440 -34.93 -3.44 9.95
CA ALA A 440 -35.98 -2.51 9.48
C ALA A 440 -36.09 -2.54 7.94
N SER A 441 -36.30 -3.72 7.39
CA SER A 441 -36.32 -3.99 5.96
C SER A 441 -37.37 -5.04 5.63
N ARG A 442 -38.21 -4.74 4.66
CA ARG A 442 -39.29 -5.63 4.19
C ARG A 442 -38.81 -6.56 3.10
N TYR A 443 -39.51 -7.67 2.97
CA TYR A 443 -39.31 -8.60 1.86
C TYR A 443 -40.61 -9.27 1.48
N LEU A 444 -40.90 -9.33 0.19
CA LEU A 444 -42.04 -10.05 -0.37
C LEU A 444 -41.58 -11.31 -1.06
N ALA A 445 -42.15 -12.43 -0.70
CA ALA A 445 -41.95 -13.70 -1.39
C ALA A 445 -43.25 -14.17 -2.02
N TYR A 446 -43.16 -14.63 -3.25
CA TYR A 446 -44.27 -15.12 -4.04
C TYR A 446 -44.17 -16.63 -4.15
N TYR A 447 -45.23 -17.31 -3.72
CA TYR A 447 -45.41 -18.72 -3.93
C TYR A 447 -46.65 -18.93 -4.80
N ASN A 448 -46.84 -20.10 -5.37
CA ASN A 448 -47.84 -20.40 -6.40
C ASN A 448 -49.23 -19.76 -6.21
N SER A 449 -49.72 -19.70 -5.01
CA SER A 449 -51.02 -19.12 -4.65
C SER A 449 -50.97 -18.07 -3.56
N ASP A 450 -49.83 -17.82 -3.00
CA ASP A 450 -49.67 -16.97 -1.82
C ASP A 450 -48.59 -15.89 -1.98
N VAL A 451 -48.80 -14.79 -1.25
CA VAL A 451 -47.78 -13.76 -1.05
C VAL A 451 -47.41 -13.77 0.43
N ASN A 452 -46.16 -13.99 0.72
CA ASN A 452 -45.64 -13.88 2.07
C ASN A 452 -45.06 -12.48 2.31
N TYR A 453 -45.57 -11.80 3.28
CA TYR A 453 -45.11 -10.50 3.78
C TYR A 453 -44.12 -10.76 4.91
N ASN A 454 -42.85 -10.55 4.62
CA ASN A 454 -41.76 -10.92 5.50
C ASN A 454 -41.04 -9.66 6.02
N ALA A 455 -40.54 -9.73 7.24
CA ALA A 455 -39.47 -8.88 7.72
C ALA A 455 -38.14 -9.62 7.60
N ARG A 456 -37.09 -8.89 7.28
CA ARG A 456 -35.74 -9.44 7.30
C ARG A 456 -35.22 -9.48 8.74
N TYR A 457 -34.34 -10.40 9.02
CA TYR A 457 -33.67 -10.52 10.31
C TYR A 457 -32.27 -11.10 10.16
N VAL A 458 -31.44 -10.92 11.17
CA VAL A 458 -30.12 -11.55 11.26
C VAL A 458 -30.18 -12.68 12.27
N TYR A 459 -29.63 -13.82 11.88
CA TYR A 459 -29.50 -15.01 12.72
C TYR A 459 -28.24 -14.89 13.61
N THR A 460 -28.16 -15.67 14.70
CA THR A 460 -27.05 -15.65 15.66
C THR A 460 -25.67 -15.80 15.00
N GLY A 461 -25.57 -16.53 13.90
CA GLY A 461 -24.35 -16.63 13.09
C GLY A 461 -24.03 -15.41 12.22
N GLY A 462 -24.78 -14.30 12.35
CA GLY A 462 -24.56 -13.08 11.62
C GLY A 462 -25.07 -13.07 10.17
N ARG A 463 -25.73 -14.13 9.71
CA ARG A 463 -26.34 -14.20 8.37
C ARG A 463 -27.74 -13.62 8.39
N ASP A 464 -28.12 -12.96 7.30
CA ASP A 464 -29.47 -12.42 7.13
C ASP A 464 -30.44 -13.46 6.57
N TYR A 465 -31.66 -13.39 7.05
CA TYR A 465 -32.77 -14.25 6.68
C TYR A 465 -34.06 -13.46 6.57
N VAL A 466 -35.12 -14.12 6.16
CA VAL A 466 -36.47 -13.58 6.10
C VAL A 466 -37.40 -14.34 7.02
N GLY A 467 -38.23 -13.64 7.76
CA GLY A 467 -39.25 -14.20 8.66
C GLY A 467 -40.63 -13.78 8.20
N ASN A 468 -41.49 -14.76 7.95
CA ASN A 468 -42.86 -14.50 7.52
C ASN A 468 -43.68 -13.90 8.68
N LEU A 469 -44.20 -12.68 8.46
CA LEU A 469 -45.07 -12.01 9.41
C LEU A 469 -46.54 -12.26 9.11
N CYS A 470 -46.89 -12.33 7.84
CA CYS A 470 -48.20 -12.77 7.37
C CYS A 470 -48.13 -13.25 5.93
N ASN A 471 -49.03 -14.08 5.53
CA ASN A 471 -49.24 -14.42 4.14
C ASN A 471 -50.62 -13.92 3.65
N SER A 472 -50.94 -14.16 2.37
CA SER A 472 -52.21 -13.73 1.81
C SER A 472 -53.45 -14.43 2.42
N ASN A 473 -53.26 -15.53 3.11
CA ASN A 473 -54.37 -16.34 3.63
C ASN A 473 -54.32 -16.57 5.16
N ILE A 474 -53.14 -16.56 5.73
CA ILE A 474 -52.92 -16.99 7.13
C ILE A 474 -51.96 -15.99 7.81
N GLY A 475 -52.32 -15.62 9.04
CA GLY A 475 -51.40 -14.83 9.87
C GLY A 475 -50.12 -15.60 10.17
N GLY A 476 -49.01 -14.96 10.05
CA GLY A 476 -47.68 -15.41 10.47
C GLY A 476 -47.09 -14.44 11.46
N GLY A 477 -46.06 -14.82 12.14
CA GLY A 477 -45.38 -13.95 13.07
C GLY A 477 -44.03 -14.47 13.51
N GLY A 478 -43.27 -13.63 14.15
CA GLY A 478 -41.99 -13.98 14.72
C GLY A 478 -41.58 -13.05 15.83
N PHE A 479 -40.68 -13.49 16.64
CA PHE A 479 -40.09 -12.71 17.72
C PHE A 479 -38.58 -12.69 17.57
N ARG A 480 -38.02 -11.48 17.62
CA ARG A 480 -36.58 -11.21 17.47
C ARG A 480 -36.21 -9.98 18.30
N GLY A 481 -34.95 -9.84 18.59
CA GLY A 481 -34.42 -8.67 19.26
C GLY A 481 -34.37 -7.43 18.35
N VAL A 482 -34.04 -6.31 18.97
CA VAL A 482 -33.78 -5.05 18.29
C VAL A 482 -32.29 -4.69 18.45
N ARG A 483 -31.71 -4.20 17.40
CA ARG A 483 -30.32 -3.72 17.42
C ARG A 483 -30.28 -2.30 16.87
N PRO A 484 -30.09 -1.28 17.72
CA PRO A 484 -30.08 0.09 17.28
C PRO A 484 -28.79 0.44 16.52
N VAL A 485 -28.92 1.35 15.58
CA VAL A 485 -27.82 2.06 14.90
C VAL A 485 -27.93 3.53 15.26
N VAL A 486 -26.86 4.11 15.75
CA VAL A 486 -26.79 5.52 16.12
C VAL A 486 -25.75 6.23 15.25
N TYR A 487 -26.13 7.38 14.74
CA TYR A 487 -25.25 8.30 14.03
C TYR A 487 -24.69 9.32 15.02
N LEU A 488 -23.36 9.42 15.03
CA LEU A 488 -22.68 10.41 15.87
C LEU A 488 -22.66 11.78 15.16
N LYS A 489 -22.66 12.85 15.94
CA LYS A 489 -22.45 14.21 15.42
C LYS A 489 -21.12 14.29 14.67
N SER A 490 -21.04 15.08 13.63
CA SER A 490 -19.79 15.32 12.89
C SER A 490 -18.69 15.97 13.76
N THR A 491 -19.09 16.62 14.86
CA THR A 491 -18.18 17.20 15.85
C THR A 491 -17.64 16.16 16.85
N ALA A 492 -18.25 14.99 16.95
CA ALA A 492 -17.77 13.95 17.83
C ALA A 492 -16.41 13.43 17.35
N LYS A 493 -15.45 13.40 18.25
CA LYS A 493 -14.09 12.93 18.00
C LYS A 493 -13.88 11.58 18.65
N LEU A 494 -13.22 10.69 17.93
CA LEU A 494 -12.76 9.42 18.47
C LEU A 494 -11.31 9.54 18.91
N SER A 495 -10.97 8.89 20.04
CA SER A 495 -9.57 8.65 20.41
C SER A 495 -8.85 7.82 19.34
N ASN A 496 -7.55 7.68 19.49
CA ASN A 496 -6.83 6.66 18.75
C ASN A 496 -7.33 5.27 19.14
N TYR A 497 -7.38 4.38 18.17
CA TYR A 497 -7.81 3.01 18.43
C TYR A 497 -6.86 2.29 19.40
N SER A 498 -7.45 1.58 20.35
CA SER A 498 -6.77 0.66 21.25
C SER A 498 -7.39 -0.73 21.10
N SER A 499 -6.57 -1.75 20.88
CA SER A 499 -7.06 -3.15 20.79
C SER A 499 -7.71 -3.64 22.08
N THR A 500 -7.38 -3.04 23.22
CA THR A 500 -7.94 -3.41 24.53
C THR A 500 -9.25 -2.68 24.83
N ASN A 501 -9.27 -1.37 24.60
CA ASN A 501 -10.37 -0.51 25.05
C ASN A 501 -11.24 0.03 23.89
N GLY A 502 -10.81 -0.17 22.64
CA GLY A 502 -11.50 0.39 21.48
C GLY A 502 -11.29 1.91 21.35
N TYR A 503 -12.38 2.62 21.10
CA TYR A 503 -12.40 4.08 20.98
C TYR A 503 -13.10 4.71 22.18
N THR A 504 -12.65 5.91 22.55
CA THR A 504 -13.37 6.80 23.46
C THR A 504 -13.90 8.01 22.72
N LEU A 505 -15.03 8.54 23.17
CA LEU A 505 -15.69 9.71 22.58
C LEU A 505 -15.26 10.99 23.28
N SER A 506 -15.10 12.07 22.50
CA SER A 506 -14.87 13.43 22.97
C SER A 506 -15.42 14.44 21.96
N TYR A 507 -15.51 15.71 22.30
CA TYR A 507 -15.76 16.81 21.38
C TYR A 507 -14.46 17.34 20.78
#